data_5b2ddea535b2807e026db4ce0b60a96d
#
_entry.id   5b2ddea535b2807e026db4ce0b60a96d
#
_cell.length_a   1.000
_cell.length_b   1.000
_cell.length_c   1.000
_cell.angle_alpha   90.00
_cell.angle_beta   90.00
_cell.angle_gamma   90.00
#
_symmetry.space_group_name_H-M   'P 1'
#
loop_
_entity.id
_entity.type
_entity.pdbx_description
1 polymer ?
#
loop_
_entity_poly.entity_id
_entity_poly.type
_entity_poly.pdbx_seq_one_letter_code
_entity_poly.pdbx_strand_id
1 'polypeptide(L)'
;MNFEIHADHVILDQVHRDYIEKHVHLASNNHDHSIGRMTVHLVDVNKSKGGAKDVTCKIVAHLNNPHAELVAEGRDHDPMAAFNAANHKYGALLAKRLEKNHNHHPDHQYHHHNNPEL
;
A
#
# COMPACT_ATOMS: atom_id res chain seq x y z
N MET A 1 -6.44 -4.26 -12.81
CA MET A 1 -6.60 -3.78 -11.42
C MET A 1 -7.63 -2.66 -11.37
N ASN A 2 -8.63 -2.81 -10.53
CA ASN A 2 -9.57 -1.74 -10.28
C ASN A 2 -9.01 -0.84 -9.18
N PHE A 3 -8.86 0.44 -9.49
CA PHE A 3 -8.22 1.38 -8.60
C PHE A 3 -9.20 2.48 -8.21
N GLU A 4 -9.33 2.74 -6.90
CA GLU A 4 -10.22 3.78 -6.39
C GLU A 4 -9.49 4.62 -5.34
N ILE A 5 -9.77 5.91 -5.35
CA ILE A 5 -9.27 6.84 -4.34
C ILE A 5 -10.49 7.47 -3.67
N HIS A 6 -10.53 7.39 -2.35
CA HIS A 6 -11.58 8.02 -1.56
C HIS A 6 -10.95 9.02 -0.61
N ALA A 7 -11.49 10.22 -0.58
CA ALA A 7 -11.03 11.29 0.31
C ALA A 7 -12.19 11.74 1.17
N ASP A 8 -11.98 11.73 2.49
CA ASP A 8 -13.01 12.12 3.45
C ASP A 8 -12.46 13.28 4.28
N HIS A 9 -12.99 14.47 4.03
CA HIS A 9 -12.53 15.73 4.66
C HIS A 9 -11.08 16.06 4.28
N VAL A 10 -10.61 15.51 3.18
CA VAL A 10 -9.32 15.80 2.59
C VAL A 10 -9.59 16.23 1.15
N ILE A 11 -9.03 17.34 0.75
CA ILE A 11 -9.22 17.84 -0.62
C ILE A 11 -8.05 17.37 -1.47
N LEU A 12 -8.37 16.62 -2.52
CA LEU A 12 -7.37 16.12 -3.46
C LEU A 12 -7.69 16.69 -4.84
N ASP A 13 -6.73 17.39 -5.43
CA ASP A 13 -6.89 17.84 -6.81
C ASP A 13 -6.34 16.74 -7.75
N GLN A 14 -6.40 17.00 -9.05
CA GLN A 14 -6.00 16.01 -10.02
C GLN A 14 -4.50 15.69 -9.92
N VAL A 15 -3.68 16.67 -9.58
CA VAL A 15 -2.24 16.45 -9.41
C VAL A 15 -1.99 15.44 -8.29
N HIS A 16 -2.70 15.59 -7.19
CA HIS A 16 -2.58 14.65 -6.06
C HIS A 16 -3.05 13.26 -6.46
N ARG A 17 -4.16 13.18 -7.18
CA ARG A 17 -4.72 11.88 -7.60
C ARG A 17 -3.77 11.18 -8.57
N ASP A 18 -3.18 11.91 -9.49
CA ASP A 18 -2.21 11.36 -10.43
C ASP A 18 -0.96 10.87 -9.70
N TYR A 19 -0.51 11.63 -8.72
CA TYR A 19 0.63 11.23 -7.89
C TYR A 19 0.35 9.90 -7.19
N ILE A 20 -0.81 9.80 -6.56
CA ILE A 20 -1.17 8.59 -5.83
C ILE A 20 -1.21 7.40 -6.77
N GLU A 21 -1.88 7.55 -7.91
CA GLU A 21 -2.00 6.45 -8.87
C GLU A 21 -0.63 6.00 -9.37
N LYS A 22 0.21 6.96 -9.75
CA LYS A 22 1.54 6.66 -10.24
C LYS A 22 2.36 5.89 -9.21
N HIS A 23 2.36 6.39 -7.98
CA HIS A 23 3.20 5.80 -6.96
C HIS A 23 2.69 4.45 -6.45
N VAL A 24 1.38 4.23 -6.49
CA VAL A 24 0.83 2.92 -6.18
C VAL A 24 1.27 1.91 -7.24
N HIS A 25 1.22 2.29 -8.51
CA HIS A 25 1.68 1.40 -9.57
C HIS A 25 3.17 1.09 -9.44
N LEU A 26 3.97 2.08 -9.07
CA LEU A 26 5.39 1.86 -8.85
C LEU A 26 5.63 0.89 -7.69
N ALA A 27 4.88 1.06 -6.61
CA ALA A 27 5.01 0.17 -5.45
C ALA A 27 4.54 -1.24 -5.78
N SER A 28 3.62 -1.37 -6.73
CA SER A 28 3.13 -2.67 -7.16
C SER A 28 4.13 -3.42 -8.04
N ASN A 29 5.15 -2.72 -8.52
CA ASN A 29 6.31 -3.33 -9.18
C ASN A 29 5.94 -4.34 -10.27
N ASN A 30 5.08 -3.92 -11.20
CA ASN A 30 4.64 -4.73 -12.35
C ASN A 30 3.80 -5.95 -11.97
N HIS A 31 3.24 -5.96 -10.76
CA HIS A 31 2.36 -7.06 -10.35
C HIS A 31 0.89 -6.67 -10.40
N ASP A 32 0.56 -5.67 -11.20
CA ASP A 32 -0.81 -5.19 -11.33
C ASP A 32 -1.79 -6.29 -11.68
N HIS A 33 -1.33 -7.24 -12.50
CA HIS A 33 -2.20 -8.36 -12.94
C HIS A 33 -2.57 -9.28 -11.78
N SER A 34 -1.80 -9.27 -10.70
CA SER A 34 -2.12 -10.08 -9.52
C SER A 34 -3.04 -9.37 -8.56
N ILE A 35 -3.32 -8.09 -8.81
CA ILE A 35 -4.14 -7.27 -7.92
C ILE A 35 -5.48 -7.04 -8.60
N GLY A 36 -6.55 -7.57 -7.99
CA GLY A 36 -7.88 -7.39 -8.56
C GLY A 36 -8.46 -6.03 -8.26
N ARG A 37 -8.21 -5.52 -7.06
CA ARG A 37 -8.79 -4.26 -6.62
C ARG A 37 -7.87 -3.58 -5.62
N MET A 38 -7.78 -2.27 -5.74
CA MET A 38 -7.02 -1.47 -4.79
C MET A 38 -7.80 -0.22 -4.43
N THR A 39 -7.85 0.08 -3.15
CA THR A 39 -8.51 1.29 -2.65
C THR A 39 -7.50 2.07 -1.81
N VAL A 40 -7.40 3.37 -2.08
CA VAL A 40 -6.62 4.29 -1.27
C VAL A 40 -7.62 5.23 -0.60
N HIS A 41 -7.65 5.24 0.72
CA HIS A 41 -8.60 6.04 1.47
C HIS A 41 -7.86 7.01 2.38
N LEU A 42 -8.12 8.30 2.21
CA LEU A 42 -7.51 9.36 3.00
C LEU A 42 -8.60 10.02 3.85
N VAL A 43 -8.35 10.12 5.14
CA VAL A 43 -9.30 10.69 6.09
C VAL A 43 -8.59 11.66 7.01
N ASP A 44 -9.17 12.84 7.16
CA ASP A 44 -8.71 13.81 8.17
C ASP A 44 -9.46 13.50 9.46
N VAL A 45 -8.77 12.92 10.42
CA VAL A 45 -9.41 12.47 11.66
C VAL A 45 -9.61 13.60 12.67
N ASN A 46 -8.99 14.77 12.45
CA ASN A 46 -9.15 15.91 13.33
C ASN A 46 -9.96 17.06 12.72
N LYS A 47 -10.77 16.73 11.75
CA LYS A 47 -11.49 17.72 10.93
C LYS A 47 -12.26 18.77 11.71
N SER A 48 -12.78 18.44 12.89
CA SER A 48 -13.63 19.33 13.65
C SER A 48 -12.98 19.95 14.86
N LYS A 49 -11.68 19.72 15.05
CA LYS A 49 -11.02 20.15 16.28
C LYS A 49 -10.10 21.35 16.11
N GLY A 50 -10.08 21.96 14.97
CA GLY A 50 -9.14 23.05 14.75
C GLY A 50 -7.70 22.62 15.03
N GLY A 51 -6.76 23.41 14.60
CA GLY A 51 -5.36 23.08 14.81
C GLY A 51 -4.80 22.23 13.66
N ALA A 52 -3.81 21.44 13.94
CA ALA A 52 -3.07 20.72 12.91
C ALA A 52 -3.89 19.60 12.30
N LYS A 53 -3.75 19.41 11.00
CA LYS A 53 -4.35 18.27 10.33
C LYS A 53 -3.75 16.98 10.85
N ASP A 54 -4.55 15.94 10.80
CA ASP A 54 -4.07 14.61 11.16
C ASP A 54 -4.75 13.66 10.18
N VAL A 55 -4.04 13.35 9.11
CA VAL A 55 -4.56 12.57 8.00
C VAL A 55 -4.07 11.14 8.10
N THR A 56 -5.00 10.21 7.99
CA THR A 56 -4.69 8.79 7.93
C THR A 56 -4.93 8.32 6.51
N CYS A 57 -3.96 7.60 5.96
CA CYS A 57 -4.11 6.97 4.64
C CYS A 57 -4.12 5.47 4.82
N LYS A 58 -5.12 4.83 4.24
CA LYS A 58 -5.25 3.39 4.29
C LYS A 58 -5.27 2.85 2.87
N ILE A 59 -4.37 1.92 2.58
CA ILE A 59 -4.32 1.26 1.28
C ILE A 59 -4.75 -0.18 1.47
N VAL A 60 -5.77 -0.60 0.73
CA VAL A 60 -6.28 -1.96 0.78
C VAL A 60 -6.14 -2.56 -0.61
N ALA A 61 -5.39 -3.64 -0.72
CA ALA A 61 -5.19 -4.33 -1.99
C ALA A 61 -5.70 -5.76 -1.88
N HIS A 62 -6.56 -6.13 -2.83
CA HIS A 62 -7.10 -7.48 -2.90
C HIS A 62 -6.37 -8.24 -3.99
N LEU A 63 -5.63 -9.27 -3.60
CA LEU A 63 -4.89 -10.10 -4.52
C LEU A 63 -5.77 -11.23 -5.03
N ASN A 64 -5.50 -11.67 -6.25
CA ASN A 64 -6.34 -12.69 -6.90
C ASN A 64 -5.89 -14.12 -6.67
N ASN A 65 -4.61 -14.39 -6.77
CA ASN A 65 -4.15 -15.76 -6.84
C ASN A 65 -2.80 -15.93 -6.14
N PRO A 66 -2.81 -16.36 -4.89
CA PRO A 66 -3.98 -16.72 -4.10
C PRO A 66 -4.71 -15.49 -3.59
N HIS A 67 -5.95 -15.66 -3.21
CA HIS A 67 -6.71 -14.57 -2.64
C HIS A 67 -6.08 -14.13 -1.33
N ALA A 68 -5.84 -12.84 -1.22
CA ALA A 68 -5.29 -12.27 -0.01
C ALA A 68 -5.64 -10.79 0.02
N GLU A 69 -5.67 -10.24 1.22
CA GLU A 69 -5.90 -8.81 1.39
C GLU A 69 -4.71 -8.21 2.10
N LEU A 70 -4.14 -7.19 1.50
CA LEU A 70 -3.05 -6.44 2.11
C LEU A 70 -3.60 -5.10 2.57
N VAL A 71 -3.31 -4.73 3.80
CA VAL A 71 -3.75 -3.47 4.38
C VAL A 71 -2.53 -2.75 4.93
N ALA A 72 -2.34 -1.50 4.48
CA ALA A 72 -1.24 -0.67 4.95
C ALA A 72 -1.78 0.70 5.35
N GLU A 73 -1.30 1.23 6.46
CA GLU A 73 -1.73 2.52 6.95
C GLU A 73 -0.55 3.44 7.20
N GLY A 74 -0.76 4.72 6.93
CA GLY A 74 0.19 5.76 7.25
C GLY A 74 -0.54 6.96 7.80
N ARG A 75 0.14 7.77 8.59
CA ARG A 75 -0.45 8.92 9.25
C ARG A 75 0.54 10.08 9.22
N ASP A 76 0.03 11.26 8.89
CA ASP A 76 0.86 12.47 8.86
C ASP A 76 -0.03 13.67 8.83
N HIS A 77 0.55 14.85 9.04
CA HIS A 77 -0.19 16.10 8.91
C HIS A 77 -0.51 16.40 7.45
N ASP A 78 0.38 16.03 6.56
CA ASP A 78 0.21 16.26 5.14
C ASP A 78 -0.37 15.01 4.46
N PRO A 79 -1.43 15.16 3.64
CA PRO A 79 -2.05 14.02 2.99
C PRO A 79 -1.08 13.19 2.13
N MET A 80 -0.20 13.86 1.40
CA MET A 80 0.73 13.12 0.55
C MET A 80 1.79 12.39 1.37
N ALA A 81 2.19 12.96 2.50
CA ALA A 81 3.12 12.30 3.42
C ALA A 81 2.44 11.08 4.05
N ALA A 82 1.16 11.21 4.42
CA ALA A 82 0.41 10.06 4.95
C ALA A 82 0.32 8.96 3.90
N PHE A 83 0.02 9.34 2.65
CA PHE A 83 -0.02 8.37 1.56
C PHE A 83 1.34 7.71 1.36
N ASN A 84 2.42 8.49 1.33
CA ASN A 84 3.76 7.93 1.12
C ASN A 84 4.12 6.92 2.19
N ALA A 85 3.76 7.20 3.45
CA ALA A 85 4.00 6.26 4.53
C ALA A 85 3.23 4.97 4.33
N ALA A 86 1.96 5.06 3.96
CA ALA A 86 1.14 3.90 3.70
C ALA A 86 1.65 3.12 2.50
N ASN A 87 2.03 3.84 1.44
CA ASN A 87 2.47 3.21 0.21
C ASN A 87 3.79 2.46 0.39
N HIS A 88 4.68 3.01 1.21
CA HIS A 88 5.93 2.33 1.52
C HIS A 88 5.65 0.99 2.22
N LYS A 89 4.74 1.00 3.17
CA LYS A 89 4.35 -0.22 3.87
C LYS A 89 3.67 -1.21 2.92
N TYR A 90 2.81 -0.70 2.05
CA TYR A 90 2.14 -1.54 1.07
C TYR A 90 3.14 -2.26 0.17
N GLY A 91 4.13 -1.52 -0.35
CA GLY A 91 5.14 -2.12 -1.21
C GLY A 91 5.91 -3.22 -0.51
N ALA A 92 6.25 -3.01 0.77
CA ALA A 92 6.97 -4.01 1.55
C ALA A 92 6.10 -5.25 1.78
N LEU A 93 4.81 -5.05 2.08
CA LEU A 93 3.90 -6.16 2.30
C LEU A 93 3.69 -6.97 1.03
N LEU A 94 3.56 -6.29 -0.10
CA LEU A 94 3.38 -6.96 -1.38
C LEU A 94 4.62 -7.78 -1.74
N ALA A 95 5.80 -7.19 -1.61
CA ALA A 95 7.04 -7.89 -1.90
C ALA A 95 7.18 -9.13 -1.04
N LYS A 96 6.86 -9.00 0.24
CA LYS A 96 6.94 -10.12 1.16
C LYS A 96 5.96 -11.22 0.80
N ARG A 97 4.75 -10.85 0.40
CA ARG A 97 3.73 -11.83 0.02
C ARG A 97 4.14 -12.58 -1.24
N LEU A 98 4.66 -11.85 -2.23
CA LEU A 98 5.06 -12.46 -3.49
C LEU A 98 6.30 -13.32 -3.32
N GLU A 99 7.22 -12.88 -2.49
CA GLU A 99 8.40 -13.66 -2.17
C GLU A 99 8.01 -14.97 -1.50
N LYS A 100 7.05 -14.90 -0.57
CA LYS A 100 6.58 -16.07 0.12
C LYS A 100 5.94 -17.07 -0.84
N ASN A 101 5.19 -16.58 -1.83
CA ASN A 101 4.59 -17.43 -2.83
C ASN A 101 5.65 -18.07 -3.73
N HIS A 102 6.68 -17.32 -4.07
CA HIS A 102 7.77 -17.81 -4.89
C HIS A 102 8.59 -18.84 -4.12
N ASN A 103 8.81 -18.60 -2.84
CA ASN A 103 9.62 -19.46 -2.01
C ASN A 103 8.84 -20.62 -1.45
N HIS A 104 7.78 -20.98 -2.10
CA HIS A 104 6.96 -22.09 -1.71
C HIS A 104 7.62 -23.43 -2.04
N HIS A 105 8.85 -23.41 -2.40
CA HIS A 105 9.62 -24.62 -2.66
C HIS A 105 9.99 -25.30 -1.35
N PRO A 106 9.87 -26.58 -1.25
CA PRO A 106 10.24 -27.28 -0.03
C PRO A 106 11.73 -27.37 0.17
N ASP A 107 12.53 -27.13 -0.78
CA ASP A 107 13.96 -27.20 -0.61
C ASP A 107 14.51 -25.91 -0.03
N HIS A 108 14.50 -25.95 0.00
CA HIS A 108 15.36 -25.28 0.52
C HIS A 108 15.93 -24.68 1.19
N GLN A 109 15.67 -24.72 1.43
CA GLN A 109 16.31 -24.34 2.12
C GLN A 109 16.98 -23.53 2.55
N TYR A 110 16.58 -23.66 2.89
CA TYR A 110 17.51 -23.17 3.49
C TYR A 110 17.92 -22.27 3.87
N HIS A 111 17.58 -22.24 3.88
CA HIS A 111 18.33 -21.74 4.38
C HIS A 111 18.72 -20.85 4.65
N HIS A 112 18.38 -20.71 4.61
CA HIS A 112 19.15 -20.28 4.98
C HIS A 112 19.52 -19.47 5.21
N HIS A 113 18.97 -19.31 5.02
CA HIS A 113 19.77 -18.97 5.36
C HIS A 113 20.26 -18.30 5.52
N ASN A 114 19.52 -18.25 5.16
CA ASN A 114 20.39 -18.00 5.43
C ASN A 114 20.95 -17.38 5.43
N ASN A 115 20.35 -17.24 5.19
CA ASN A 115 21.25 -17.00 5.39
C ASN A 115 21.86 -16.54 5.34
N PRO A 116 21.26 -16.50 4.85
CA PRO A 116 22.01 -16.32 5.00
C PRO A 116 22.65 -15.99 5.02
N GLU A 117 21.89 -16.06 4.75
CA GLU A 117 22.63 -16.26 4.91
C GLU A 117 23.17 -16.17 4.78
N LEU A 118 22.57 -16.24 4.47
CA LEU A 118 23.20 -16.56 4.44
C LEU A 118 23.74 -16.50 4.49
#